data_04898e0b46a8a87d7572156495d27aa9
#
_entry.id   04898e0b46a8a87d7572156495d27aa9
#
_cell.length_a   1.000
_cell.length_b   1.000
_cell.length_c   1.000
_cell.angle_alpha   90.00
_cell.angle_beta   90.00
_cell.angle_gamma   90.00
#
_symmetry.space_group_name_H-M   'P 1'
#
loop_
_entity.id
_entity.type
_entity.pdbx_description
1 polymer ?
#
loop_
_entity_poly.entity_id
_entity_poly.type
_entity_poly.pdbx_seq_one_letter_code
_entity_poly.pdbx_strand_id
1 'polypeptide(L)'
;MTPVWSPEAIDDLAALRAYIEQDDPAAAQRVALHIIQNVETLLPNSPEMGRPGRVPGTRELVIPRTPFIAPYRLVGTTIQILRVFHGARRWPEAF
;
A
#
# COMPACT_ATOMS: atom_id res chain seq x y z
N MET A 1 -5.23 14.65 8.02
CA MET A 1 -5.06 13.23 8.42
C MET A 1 -3.89 12.67 7.62
N THR A 2 -2.82 12.27 8.29
CA THR A 2 -1.60 11.78 7.64
C THR A 2 -1.54 10.26 7.75
N PRO A 3 -1.27 9.54 6.65
CA PRO A 3 -1.07 8.09 6.72
C PRO A 3 0.16 7.73 7.56
N VAL A 4 0.02 6.70 8.37
CA VAL A 4 1.12 6.12 9.15
C VAL A 4 1.44 4.76 8.57
N TRP A 5 2.66 4.59 8.11
CA TRP A 5 3.14 3.35 7.51
C TRP A 5 3.63 2.40 8.60
N SER A 6 3.11 1.19 8.62
CA SER A 6 3.63 0.16 9.51
C SER A 6 5.06 -0.22 9.11
N PRO A 7 5.87 -0.76 10.03
CA PRO A 7 7.19 -1.29 9.65
C PRO A 7 7.11 -2.35 8.56
N GLU A 8 6.08 -3.20 8.59
CA GLU A 8 5.85 -4.24 7.59
C GLU A 8 5.55 -3.64 6.21
N ALA A 9 4.78 -2.54 6.15
CA ALA A 9 4.49 -1.86 4.90
C ALA A 9 5.75 -1.21 4.31
N ILE A 10 6.59 -0.63 5.16
CA ILE A 10 7.88 -0.06 4.75
C ILE A 10 8.79 -1.17 4.21
N ASP A 11 8.85 -2.31 4.89
CA ASP A 11 9.63 -3.46 4.43
C ASP A 11 9.11 -3.99 3.09
N ASP A 12 7.79 -4.02 2.90
CA ASP A 12 7.18 -4.43 1.64
C ASP A 12 7.60 -3.50 0.49
N LEU A 13 7.59 -2.18 0.72
CA LEU A 13 8.05 -1.20 -0.26
C LEU A 13 9.52 -1.42 -0.62
N ALA A 14 10.36 -1.63 0.38
CA ALA A 14 11.79 -1.88 0.15
C ALA A 14 12.00 -3.17 -0.64
N ALA A 15 11.24 -4.21 -0.32
CA ALA A 15 11.35 -5.52 -0.98
C ALA A 15 10.91 -5.45 -2.44
N LEU A 16 9.77 -4.81 -2.73
CA LEU A 16 9.30 -4.70 -4.12
C LEU A 16 10.24 -3.83 -4.96
N ARG A 17 10.78 -2.76 -4.36
CA ARG A 17 11.75 -1.91 -5.05
C ARG A 17 13.02 -2.70 -5.39
N ALA A 18 13.56 -3.45 -4.44
CA ALA A 18 14.75 -4.27 -4.66
C ALA A 18 14.52 -5.33 -5.75
N TYR A 19 13.34 -5.93 -5.75
CA TYR A 19 12.98 -6.94 -6.76
C TYR A 19 12.93 -6.33 -8.17
N ILE A 20 12.26 -5.19 -8.33
CA ILE A 20 12.16 -4.51 -9.64
C ILE A 20 13.53 -4.00 -10.08
N GLU A 21 14.34 -3.53 -9.14
CA GLU A 21 15.66 -2.95 -9.40
C GLU A 21 16.62 -3.95 -10.08
N GLN A 22 16.42 -5.24 -9.87
CA GLN A 22 17.22 -6.28 -10.52
C GLN A 22 17.14 -6.17 -12.06
N ASP A 23 15.99 -5.80 -12.60
CA ASP A 23 15.78 -5.71 -14.04
C ASP A 23 15.77 -4.26 -14.53
N ASP A 24 15.27 -3.32 -13.73
CA ASP A 24 15.10 -1.94 -14.16
C ASP A 24 15.14 -0.98 -12.95
N PRO A 25 16.31 -0.41 -12.65
CA PRO A 25 16.45 0.52 -11.51
C PRO A 25 15.57 1.77 -11.61
N ALA A 26 15.37 2.30 -12.81
CA ALA A 26 14.52 3.48 -12.99
C ALA A 26 13.05 3.16 -12.74
N ALA A 27 12.58 1.99 -13.19
CA ALA A 27 11.24 1.53 -12.92
C ALA A 27 11.03 1.27 -11.44
N ALA A 28 12.02 0.71 -10.74
CA ALA A 28 11.94 0.45 -9.30
C ALA A 28 11.64 1.74 -8.51
N GLN A 29 12.39 2.80 -8.79
CA GLN A 29 12.17 4.09 -8.15
C GLN A 29 10.80 4.68 -8.51
N ARG A 30 10.43 4.63 -9.78
CA ARG A 30 9.16 5.17 -10.27
C ARG A 30 7.96 4.49 -9.63
N VAL A 31 7.97 3.15 -9.54
CA VAL A 31 6.88 2.37 -8.96
C VAL A 31 6.76 2.65 -7.47
N ALA A 32 7.87 2.63 -6.72
CA ALA A 32 7.86 2.91 -5.30
C ALA A 32 7.31 4.31 -4.99
N LEU A 33 7.77 5.33 -5.71
CA LEU A 33 7.28 6.70 -5.56
C LEU A 33 5.80 6.81 -5.93
N HIS A 34 5.37 6.12 -6.97
CA HIS A 34 3.97 6.13 -7.39
C HIS A 34 3.05 5.57 -6.31
N ILE A 35 3.45 4.48 -5.65
CA ILE A 35 2.70 3.91 -4.54
C ILE A 35 2.61 4.90 -3.38
N ILE A 36 3.74 5.47 -2.97
CA ILE A 36 3.80 6.43 -1.86
C ILE A 36 2.94 7.65 -2.16
N GLN A 37 3.07 8.23 -3.36
CA GLN A 37 2.31 9.41 -3.75
C GLN A 37 0.81 9.15 -3.76
N ASN A 38 0.35 8.01 -4.26
CA ASN A 38 -1.06 7.67 -4.25
C ASN A 38 -1.60 7.57 -2.82
N VAL A 39 -0.89 6.88 -1.93
CA VAL A 39 -1.29 6.77 -0.52
C VAL A 39 -1.33 8.14 0.14
N GLU A 40 -0.27 8.93 0.00
CA GLU A 40 -0.11 10.19 0.71
C GLU A 40 -1.02 11.30 0.20
N THR A 41 -1.45 11.24 -1.06
CA THR A 41 -2.31 12.27 -1.64
C THR A 41 -3.79 11.90 -1.64
N LEU A 42 -4.13 10.63 -1.87
CA LEU A 42 -5.53 10.23 -2.02
C LEU A 42 -6.21 9.96 -0.68
N LEU A 43 -5.57 9.21 0.21
CA LEU A 43 -6.22 8.78 1.46
C LEU A 43 -6.52 9.93 2.42
N PRO A 44 -5.67 10.96 2.59
CA PRO A 44 -6.04 12.08 3.46
C PRO A 44 -7.29 12.83 3.00
N ASN A 45 -7.52 12.91 1.69
CA ASN A 45 -8.69 13.59 1.13
C ASN A 45 -9.94 12.71 1.14
N SER A 46 -9.76 11.38 1.02
CA SER A 46 -10.86 10.43 0.95
C SER A 46 -10.47 9.14 1.68
N PRO A 47 -10.45 9.15 3.02
CA PRO A 47 -9.97 7.99 3.79
C PRO A 47 -10.74 6.69 3.54
N GLU A 48 -12.00 6.79 3.11
CA GLU A 48 -12.85 5.62 2.87
C GLU A 48 -12.90 5.19 1.40
N MET A 49 -12.03 5.76 0.55
CA MET A 49 -12.06 5.46 -0.88
C MET A 49 -11.63 4.03 -1.23
N GLY A 50 -10.83 3.39 -0.39
CA GLY A 50 -10.43 2.01 -0.58
C GLY A 50 -11.63 1.08 -0.51
N ARG A 51 -11.62 0.02 -1.34
CA ARG A 51 -12.68 -0.99 -1.32
C ARG A 51 -12.65 -1.77 0.01
N PRO A 52 -13.77 -2.41 0.42
CA PRO A 52 -13.75 -3.30 1.58
C PRO A 52 -12.66 -4.35 1.43
N GLY A 53 -11.87 -4.53 2.49
CA GLY A 53 -10.71 -5.41 2.45
C GLY A 53 -11.08 -6.89 2.58
N ARG A 54 -10.19 -7.76 2.08
CA ARG A 54 -10.29 -9.21 2.25
C ARG A 54 -10.17 -9.59 3.72
N VAL A 55 -9.35 -8.85 4.46
CA VAL A 55 -9.21 -9.03 5.90
C VAL A 55 -10.26 -8.17 6.61
N PRO A 56 -11.04 -8.72 7.54
CA PRO A 56 -12.08 -7.96 8.24
C PRO A 56 -11.52 -6.70 8.92
N GLY A 57 -12.29 -5.61 8.84
CA GLY A 57 -11.92 -4.33 9.44
C GLY A 57 -10.90 -3.52 8.65
N THR A 58 -10.56 -3.95 7.43
CA THR A 58 -9.61 -3.25 6.58
C THR A 58 -10.24 -2.76 5.30
N ARG A 59 -9.54 -1.85 4.63
CA ARG A 59 -9.82 -1.39 3.27
C ARG A 59 -8.59 -1.62 2.41
N GLU A 60 -8.77 -1.60 1.10
CA GLU A 60 -7.68 -1.83 0.14
C GLU A 60 -7.64 -0.68 -0.86
N LEU A 61 -6.51 0.02 -0.89
CA LEU A 61 -6.25 1.00 -1.93
C LEU A 61 -5.54 0.30 -3.09
N VAL A 62 -6.24 0.19 -4.21
CA VAL A 62 -5.64 -0.34 -5.44
C VAL A 62 -4.81 0.76 -6.07
N ILE A 63 -3.53 0.51 -6.27
CA ILE A 63 -2.63 1.51 -6.87
C ILE A 63 -2.76 1.44 -8.39
N PRO A 64 -3.27 2.50 -9.05
CA PRO A 64 -3.50 2.47 -10.50
C PRO A 64 -2.21 2.18 -11.28
N ARG A 65 -2.33 1.43 -12.37
CA ARG A 65 -1.23 1.11 -13.29
C ARG A 65 -0.11 0.28 -12.65
N THR A 66 -0.42 -0.38 -11.54
CA THR A 66 0.49 -1.33 -10.90
C THR A 66 -0.30 -2.55 -10.46
N PRO A 67 0.38 -3.70 -10.22
CA PRO A 67 -0.28 -4.86 -9.61
C PRO A 67 -0.37 -4.76 -8.09
N PHE A 68 -0.03 -3.62 -7.47
CA PHE A 68 0.09 -3.49 -6.03
C PHE A 68 -1.17 -2.92 -5.41
N ILE A 69 -1.45 -3.39 -4.19
CA ILE A 69 -2.58 -3.00 -3.36
C ILE A 69 -2.03 -2.67 -1.97
N ALA A 70 -2.50 -1.57 -1.40
CA ALA A 70 -2.12 -1.15 -0.05
C ALA A 70 -3.32 -1.35 0.90
N PRO A 71 -3.38 -2.47 1.63
CA PRO A 71 -4.37 -2.63 2.69
C PRO A 71 -4.10 -1.65 3.83
N TYR A 72 -5.17 -1.03 4.31
CA TYR A 72 -5.09 -0.05 5.38
C TYR A 72 -6.29 -0.14 6.32
N ARG A 73 -6.20 0.52 7.45
CA ARG A 73 -7.24 0.55 8.49
C ARG A 73 -7.40 1.97 8.98
N LEU A 74 -8.65 2.36 9.24
CA LEU A 74 -8.95 3.63 9.88
C LEU A 74 -9.13 3.40 11.38
N VAL A 75 -8.33 4.07 12.19
CA VAL A 75 -8.41 3.98 13.65
C VAL A 75 -8.49 5.42 14.18
N GLY A 76 -9.69 5.83 14.60
CA GLY A 76 -9.93 7.22 14.97
C GLY A 76 -9.65 8.15 13.81
N THR A 77 -8.71 9.07 13.96
CA THR A 77 -8.26 9.99 12.92
C THR A 77 -6.99 9.54 12.22
N THR A 78 -6.56 8.30 12.46
CA THR A 78 -5.32 7.76 11.89
C THR A 78 -5.62 6.81 10.74
N ILE A 79 -4.90 6.97 9.64
CA ILE A 79 -4.88 6.03 8.53
C ILE A 79 -3.65 5.15 8.71
N GLN A 80 -3.86 3.87 9.03
CA GLN A 80 -2.75 2.93 9.23
C GLN A 80 -2.53 2.13 7.96
N ILE A 81 -1.40 2.33 7.29
CA ILE A 81 -1.01 1.52 6.13
C ILE A 81 -0.39 0.24 6.66
N LEU A 82 -1.07 -0.88 6.43
CA LEU A 82 -0.72 -2.16 7.06
C LEU A 82 0.33 -2.92 6.26
N ARG A 83 0.15 -3.00 4.96
CA ARG A 83 1.04 -3.72 4.05
C ARG A 83 1.02 -3.07 2.67
N VAL A 84 1.93 -3.54 1.79
CA VAL A 84 1.87 -3.30 0.35
C VAL A 84 2.07 -4.64 -0.33
N PHE A 85 1.00 -5.19 -0.92
CA PHE A 85 1.01 -6.52 -1.50
C PHE A 85 0.80 -6.49 -3.01
N HIS A 86 1.42 -7.44 -3.69
CA HIS A 86 1.01 -7.77 -5.06
C HIS A 86 -0.40 -8.38 -5.00
N GLY A 87 -1.31 -7.94 -5.88
CA GLY A 87 -2.71 -8.37 -5.84
C GLY A 87 -2.91 -9.87 -6.04
N ALA A 88 -2.00 -10.53 -6.77
CA ALA A 88 -2.07 -11.97 -7.00
C ALA A 88 -1.47 -12.80 -5.86
N ARG A 89 -0.83 -12.16 -4.88
CA ARG A 89 -0.24 -12.85 -3.73
C ARG A 89 -1.33 -13.45 -2.85
N ARG A 90 -1.01 -14.59 -2.22
CA ARG A 90 -1.85 -15.14 -1.14
C ARG A 90 -1.77 -14.21 0.07
N TRP A 91 -2.93 -13.79 0.56
CA TRP A 91 -3.04 -12.84 1.66
C TRP A 91 -3.26 -13.57 2.99
N PRO A 92 -2.79 -13.01 4.10
CA PRO A 92 -3.06 -13.56 5.42
C PRO A 92 -4.55 -13.38 5.78
N GLU A 93 -5.03 -14.16 6.75
CA GLU A 93 -6.40 -14.06 7.26
C GLU A 93 -6.58 -12.84 8.18
N ALA A 94 -5.50 -12.38 8.78
CA ALA A 94 -5.47 -11.21 9.67
C ALA A 94 -4.12 -10.51 9.56
N PHE A 95 -4.11 -9.26 9.94
CA PHE A 95 -2.89 -8.48 10.06
C PHE A 95 -2.47 -8.32 11.51
#